data_d3ad7f1c12eb14a9808f0527d7b9d9f8
#
_entry.id   d3ad7f1c12eb14a9808f0527d7b9d9f8
#
_cell.length_a   1.000
_cell.length_b   1.000
_cell.length_c   1.000
_cell.angle_alpha   90.00
_cell.angle_beta   90.00
_cell.angle_gamma   90.00
#
_symmetry.space_group_name_H-M   'P 1'
#
loop_
_entity.id
_entity.type
_entity.pdbx_description
1 polymer ?
#
loop_
_entity_poly.entity_id
_entity_poly.type
_entity_poly.pdbx_seq_one_letter_code
_entity_poly.pdbx_strand_id
1 'polypeptide(L)'
;MPILKSLDQIHKNKPILIAGQTASGKSRLAIHIAEKQGGTIINADAIQVYDNWRILTARPSFADEAQVSHELYGHISGAVEYSVGNWIKEIKEVISSNSRPIIVGGTGLYFSALTNGLVDIPQISKTIRLEAQNRIAKIGFESLVGEIDEETVKKIDINNPMRVQRA
;
A
#
# COMPACT_ATOMS: atom_id res chain seq x y z
N MET A 1 -11.02 19.24 19.61
CA MET A 1 -10.12 18.75 18.56
C MET A 1 -9.95 19.84 17.51
N PRO A 2 -8.75 20.41 17.32
CA PRO A 2 -8.55 21.54 16.39
C PRO A 2 -8.71 21.19 14.90
N ILE A 3 -8.62 19.90 14.53
CA ILE A 3 -8.66 19.44 13.14
C ILE A 3 -10.04 19.66 12.46
N LEU A 4 -11.11 19.75 13.23
CA LEU A 4 -12.47 19.88 12.67
C LEU A 4 -12.83 21.29 12.16
N LYS A 5 -12.07 22.33 12.52
CA LYS A 5 -12.32 23.71 12.04
C LYS A 5 -11.84 23.98 10.61
N SER A 6 -11.03 23.08 10.04
CA SER A 6 -10.43 23.25 8.69
C SER A 6 -11.07 22.42 7.59
N LEU A 7 -12.07 21.59 7.87
CA LEU A 7 -12.70 20.72 6.85
C LEU A 7 -13.42 21.50 5.75
N ASP A 8 -13.92 22.69 6.07
CA ASP A 8 -14.60 23.56 5.08
C ASP A 8 -13.62 24.10 4.02
N GLN A 9 -12.31 24.00 4.27
CA GLN A 9 -11.26 24.41 3.33
C GLN A 9 -10.87 23.29 2.35
N ILE A 10 -11.36 22.06 2.57
CA ILE A 10 -11.08 20.94 1.69
C ILE A 10 -11.93 21.05 0.43
N HIS A 11 -11.30 21.07 -0.73
CA HIS A 11 -12.00 21.10 -2.01
C HIS A 11 -12.92 19.89 -2.17
N LYS A 12 -14.22 20.14 -2.39
CA LYS A 12 -15.25 19.08 -2.46
C LYS A 12 -15.06 18.11 -3.64
N ASN A 13 -14.34 18.51 -4.67
CA ASN A 13 -14.20 17.74 -5.92
C ASN A 13 -12.78 17.21 -6.15
N LYS A 14 -11.88 17.29 -5.17
CA LYS A 14 -10.52 16.77 -5.30
C LYS A 14 -10.34 15.47 -4.50
N PRO A 15 -9.49 14.54 -4.98
CA PRO A 15 -9.04 13.41 -4.20
C PRO A 15 -8.40 13.87 -2.88
N ILE A 16 -8.58 13.09 -1.83
CA ILE A 16 -8.01 13.36 -0.51
C ILE A 16 -7.06 12.22 -0.15
N LEU A 17 -5.86 12.56 0.29
CA LEU A 17 -4.88 11.63 0.81
C LEU A 17 -4.72 11.83 2.31
N ILE A 18 -4.97 10.79 3.10
CA ILE A 18 -4.85 10.81 4.57
C ILE A 18 -3.80 9.78 4.97
N ALA A 19 -2.58 10.25 5.15
CA ALA A 19 -1.45 9.45 5.60
C ALA A 19 -1.12 9.71 7.07
N GLY A 20 -0.66 8.67 7.78
CA GLY A 20 -0.20 8.82 9.15
C GLY A 20 -0.03 7.47 9.86
N GLN A 21 0.49 7.52 11.08
CA GLN A 21 0.77 6.34 11.90
C GLN A 21 -0.51 5.61 12.33
N THR A 22 -0.37 4.36 12.72
CA THR A 22 -1.46 3.58 13.34
C THR A 22 -1.98 4.32 14.58
N ALA A 23 -3.29 4.23 14.85
CA ALA A 23 -3.97 4.89 15.95
C ALA A 23 -3.96 6.44 15.94
N SER A 24 -3.54 7.10 14.86
CA SER A 24 -3.54 8.57 14.73
C SER A 24 -4.91 9.18 14.44
N GLY A 25 -5.97 8.38 14.29
CA GLY A 25 -7.33 8.84 14.01
C GLY A 25 -7.67 9.01 12.52
N LYS A 26 -6.82 8.53 11.60
CA LYS A 26 -7.03 8.63 10.14
C LYS A 26 -8.39 8.14 9.67
N SER A 27 -8.75 6.92 10.07
CA SER A 27 -10.01 6.28 9.62
C SER A 27 -11.22 7.08 10.09
N ARG A 28 -11.21 7.55 11.34
CA ARG A 28 -12.28 8.39 11.88
C ARG A 28 -12.39 9.73 11.16
N LEU A 29 -11.26 10.34 10.79
CA LEU A 29 -11.25 11.56 9.98
C LEU A 29 -11.83 11.30 8.59
N ALA A 30 -11.45 10.18 7.95
CA ALA A 30 -11.93 9.82 6.62
C ALA A 30 -13.46 9.60 6.62
N ILE A 31 -13.98 8.84 7.59
CA ILE A 31 -15.42 8.63 7.75
C ILE A 31 -16.13 9.97 7.91
N HIS A 32 -15.64 10.83 8.79
CA HIS A 32 -16.24 12.15 9.02
C HIS A 32 -16.26 13.04 7.77
N ILE A 33 -15.20 12.99 6.95
CA ILE A 33 -15.18 13.70 5.66
C ILE A 33 -16.20 13.10 4.70
N ALA A 34 -16.23 11.77 4.58
CA ALA A 34 -17.13 11.07 3.68
C ALA A 34 -18.61 11.32 4.04
N GLU A 35 -18.95 11.31 5.33
CA GLU A 35 -20.31 11.63 5.81
C GLU A 35 -20.73 13.05 5.48
N LYS A 36 -19.83 14.02 5.70
CA LYS A 36 -20.16 15.44 5.50
C LYS A 36 -20.13 15.91 4.06
N GLN A 37 -19.24 15.35 3.27
CA GLN A 37 -18.91 15.88 1.95
C GLN A 37 -19.06 14.85 0.82
N GLY A 38 -19.41 13.62 1.17
CA GLY A 38 -19.44 12.48 0.24
C GLY A 38 -18.05 11.95 -0.09
N GLY A 39 -18.00 10.86 -0.82
CA GLY A 39 -16.81 10.20 -1.29
C GLY A 39 -16.71 8.75 -0.85
N THR A 40 -15.75 8.04 -1.41
CA THR A 40 -15.45 6.64 -1.11
C THR A 40 -14.09 6.54 -0.42
N ILE A 41 -14.06 5.83 0.70
CA ILE A 41 -12.82 5.59 1.44
C ILE A 41 -12.09 4.42 0.78
N ILE A 42 -10.82 4.64 0.43
CA ILE A 42 -9.99 3.66 -0.28
C ILE A 42 -8.76 3.34 0.57
N ASN A 43 -8.51 2.05 0.77
CA ASN A 43 -7.40 1.57 1.57
C ASN A 43 -6.03 1.84 0.94
N ALA A 44 -5.10 2.42 1.72
CA ALA A 44 -3.68 2.54 1.40
C ALA A 44 -2.79 1.95 2.51
N ASP A 45 -3.20 0.81 3.06
CA ASP A 45 -2.45 0.04 4.04
C ASP A 45 -2.24 -1.39 3.53
N ALA A 46 -0.97 -1.81 3.43
CA ALA A 46 -0.57 -3.09 2.84
C ALA A 46 -1.05 -4.32 3.62
N ILE A 47 -1.43 -4.16 4.89
CA ILE A 47 -1.91 -5.27 5.72
C ILE A 47 -3.44 -5.33 5.70
N GLN A 48 -4.11 -4.19 5.60
CA GLN A 48 -5.57 -4.13 5.58
C GLN A 48 -6.22 -4.60 4.27
N VAL A 49 -5.44 -4.89 3.24
CA VAL A 49 -5.91 -5.51 1.98
C VAL A 49 -6.39 -6.95 2.19
N TYR A 50 -5.85 -7.64 3.19
CA TYR A 50 -6.14 -9.05 3.44
C TYR A 50 -7.46 -9.25 4.19
N ASP A 51 -8.19 -10.32 3.85
CA ASP A 51 -9.51 -10.66 4.41
C ASP A 51 -9.46 -11.20 5.84
N ASN A 52 -8.35 -11.84 6.22
CA ASN A 52 -8.09 -12.33 7.57
C ASN A 52 -7.63 -11.19 8.51
N TRP A 53 -7.74 -11.43 9.83
CA TRP A 53 -7.27 -10.54 10.90
C TRP A 53 -7.86 -9.12 10.94
N ARG A 54 -9.15 -8.97 10.66
CA ARG A 54 -9.83 -7.66 10.68
C ARG A 54 -9.52 -6.84 11.95
N ILE A 55 -9.59 -7.46 13.13
CA ILE A 55 -9.37 -6.79 14.43
C ILE A 55 -7.89 -6.46 14.61
N LEU A 56 -7.00 -7.42 14.35
CA LEU A 56 -5.56 -7.26 14.55
C LEU A 56 -4.97 -6.15 13.67
N THR A 57 -5.46 -6.02 12.47
CA THR A 57 -5.01 -4.98 11.50
C THR A 57 -5.74 -3.65 11.67
N ALA A 58 -6.70 -3.57 12.61
CA ALA A 58 -7.56 -2.40 12.79
C ALA A 58 -8.29 -1.98 11.50
N ARG A 59 -8.71 -2.95 10.68
CA ARG A 59 -9.52 -2.72 9.49
C ARG A 59 -10.89 -2.17 9.90
N PRO A 60 -11.55 -1.34 9.07
CA PRO A 60 -12.88 -0.81 9.38
C PRO A 60 -13.85 -1.90 9.83
N SER A 61 -14.65 -1.58 10.84
CA SER A 61 -15.72 -2.48 11.32
C SER A 61 -16.84 -2.58 10.28
N PHE A 62 -17.69 -3.60 10.39
CA PHE A 62 -18.89 -3.69 9.55
C PHE A 62 -19.83 -2.49 9.74
N ALA A 63 -19.84 -1.89 10.93
CA ALA A 63 -20.60 -0.68 11.20
C ALA A 63 -20.03 0.52 10.46
N ASP A 64 -18.71 0.67 10.39
CA ASP A 64 -18.04 1.73 9.61
C ASP A 64 -18.31 1.55 8.11
N GLU A 65 -18.20 0.31 7.61
CA GLU A 65 -18.45 -0.01 6.20
C GLU A 65 -19.94 0.19 5.80
N ALA A 66 -20.86 0.07 6.75
CA ALA A 66 -22.28 0.36 6.53
C ALA A 66 -22.62 1.86 6.50
N GLN A 67 -21.77 2.71 7.12
CA GLN A 67 -21.99 4.16 7.15
C GLN A 67 -21.54 4.84 5.86
N VAL A 68 -20.39 4.46 5.33
CA VAL A 68 -19.78 5.03 4.13
C VAL A 68 -19.14 3.94 3.28
N SER A 69 -19.04 4.17 1.98
CA SER A 69 -18.40 3.22 1.06
C SER A 69 -16.91 3.08 1.36
N HIS A 70 -16.45 1.82 1.47
CA HIS A 70 -15.06 1.46 1.67
C HIS A 70 -14.60 0.50 0.57
N GLU A 71 -13.43 0.76 -0.01
CA GLU A 71 -12.85 -0.02 -1.11
C GLU A 71 -11.43 -0.49 -0.79
N LEU A 72 -11.04 -1.63 -1.34
CA LEU A 72 -9.73 -2.26 -1.19
C LEU A 72 -9.39 -2.68 0.25
N TYR A 73 -10.39 -2.94 1.08
CA TYR A 73 -10.24 -3.51 2.40
C TYR A 73 -10.64 -4.98 2.40
N GLY A 74 -9.74 -5.87 2.85
CA GLY A 74 -10.04 -7.28 3.04
C GLY A 74 -10.56 -8.00 1.80
N HIS A 75 -10.08 -7.65 0.64
CA HIS A 75 -10.49 -8.21 -0.65
C HIS A 75 -9.51 -9.28 -1.19
N ILE A 76 -8.36 -9.43 -0.52
CA ILE A 76 -7.33 -10.41 -0.89
C ILE A 76 -7.25 -11.49 0.19
N SER A 77 -7.23 -12.75 -0.25
CA SER A 77 -6.98 -13.87 0.68
C SER A 77 -5.56 -13.80 1.25
N GLY A 78 -5.40 -14.05 2.55
CA GLY A 78 -4.10 -14.08 3.22
C GLY A 78 -3.12 -15.14 2.70
N ALA A 79 -3.57 -16.07 1.85
CA ALA A 79 -2.74 -17.04 1.15
C ALA A 79 -2.15 -16.51 -0.18
N VAL A 80 -2.55 -15.31 -0.62
CA VAL A 80 -2.15 -14.74 -1.91
C VAL A 80 -1.12 -13.65 -1.69
N GLU A 81 -0.03 -13.68 -2.46
CA GLU A 81 0.94 -12.59 -2.50
C GLU A 81 0.31 -11.36 -3.18
N TYR A 82 0.39 -10.22 -2.50
CA TYR A 82 -0.12 -8.96 -2.99
C TYR A 82 0.96 -7.88 -2.95
N SER A 83 1.16 -7.20 -4.06
CA SER A 83 2.23 -6.21 -4.23
C SER A 83 1.68 -4.79 -4.38
N VAL A 84 2.54 -3.78 -4.20
CA VAL A 84 2.21 -2.39 -4.52
C VAL A 84 1.80 -2.21 -5.98
N GLY A 85 2.38 -3.01 -6.90
CA GLY A 85 2.00 -3.00 -8.32
C GLY A 85 0.56 -3.50 -8.56
N ASN A 86 0.10 -4.51 -7.81
CA ASN A 86 -1.29 -4.96 -7.82
C ASN A 86 -2.20 -3.84 -7.31
N TRP A 87 -1.86 -3.27 -6.15
CA TRP A 87 -2.63 -2.19 -5.54
C TRP A 87 -2.77 -0.97 -6.47
N ILE A 88 -1.69 -0.56 -7.16
CA ILE A 88 -1.74 0.56 -8.11
C ILE A 88 -2.69 0.30 -9.29
N LYS A 89 -2.77 -0.94 -9.77
CA LYS A 89 -3.72 -1.29 -10.85
C LYS A 89 -5.16 -1.17 -10.34
N GLU A 90 -5.46 -1.77 -9.21
CA GLU A 90 -6.80 -1.77 -8.62
C GLU A 90 -7.25 -0.38 -8.20
N ILE A 91 -6.40 0.41 -7.53
CA ILE A 91 -6.78 1.75 -7.10
C ILE A 91 -7.07 2.68 -8.28
N LYS A 92 -6.39 2.53 -9.43
CA LYS A 92 -6.70 3.30 -10.64
C LYS A 92 -8.11 3.02 -11.15
N GLU A 93 -8.55 1.77 -11.13
CA GLU A 93 -9.90 1.37 -11.51
C GLU A 93 -10.93 1.95 -10.55
N VAL A 94 -10.68 1.83 -9.23
CA VAL A 94 -11.55 2.37 -8.19
C VAL A 94 -11.66 3.90 -8.27
N ILE A 95 -10.55 4.61 -8.48
CA ILE A 95 -10.56 6.07 -8.63
C ILE A 95 -11.35 6.49 -9.87
N SER A 96 -11.23 5.76 -10.97
CA SER A 96 -11.94 6.07 -12.22
C SER A 96 -13.45 5.91 -12.09
N SER A 97 -13.91 5.02 -11.23
CA SER A 97 -15.34 4.75 -10.98
C SER A 97 -15.97 5.60 -9.88
N ASN A 98 -15.17 6.33 -9.10
CA ASN A 98 -15.63 7.09 -7.94
C ASN A 98 -15.46 8.60 -8.13
N SER A 99 -16.49 9.35 -7.77
CA SER A 99 -16.52 10.82 -7.91
C SER A 99 -15.54 11.54 -6.97
N ARG A 100 -15.24 10.95 -5.80
CA ARG A 100 -14.36 11.54 -4.80
C ARG A 100 -13.65 10.49 -3.97
N PRO A 101 -12.43 10.08 -4.35
CA PRO A 101 -11.63 9.14 -3.59
C PRO A 101 -11.03 9.80 -2.34
N ILE A 102 -11.18 9.13 -1.18
CA ILE A 102 -10.54 9.47 0.10
C ILE A 102 -9.59 8.32 0.44
N ILE A 103 -8.32 8.49 0.11
CA ILE A 103 -7.31 7.44 0.20
C ILE A 103 -6.64 7.50 1.56
N VAL A 104 -6.76 6.41 2.33
CA VAL A 104 -6.40 6.38 3.77
C VAL A 104 -5.47 5.22 4.07
N GLY A 105 -4.35 5.50 4.70
CA GLY A 105 -3.44 4.42 5.11
C GLY A 105 -2.19 4.84 5.85
N GLY A 106 -1.35 3.84 6.14
CA GLY A 106 -0.06 4.01 6.80
C GLY A 106 1.13 3.61 5.92
N THR A 107 0.90 3.02 4.74
CA THR A 107 1.96 2.49 3.90
C THR A 107 2.52 3.57 2.98
N GLY A 108 3.65 4.17 3.39
CA GLY A 108 4.30 5.24 2.61
C GLY A 108 4.63 4.87 1.17
N LEU A 109 4.99 3.60 0.91
CA LEU A 109 5.23 3.10 -0.44
C LEU A 109 3.99 3.19 -1.34
N TYR A 110 2.79 2.94 -0.80
CA TYR A 110 1.53 3.06 -1.55
C TYR A 110 1.27 4.52 -1.97
N PHE A 111 1.44 5.46 -1.04
CA PHE A 111 1.30 6.89 -1.35
C PHE A 111 2.36 7.37 -2.34
N SER A 112 3.62 6.96 -2.17
CA SER A 112 4.69 7.30 -3.12
C SER A 112 4.41 6.74 -4.51
N ALA A 113 3.99 5.47 -4.60
CA ALA A 113 3.64 4.84 -5.86
C ALA A 113 2.46 5.53 -6.57
N LEU A 114 1.47 6.00 -5.80
CA LEU A 114 0.32 6.70 -6.33
C LEU A 114 0.67 8.11 -6.86
N THR A 115 1.53 8.84 -6.16
CA THR A 115 1.85 10.25 -6.49
C THR A 115 3.01 10.39 -7.45
N ASN A 116 4.02 9.54 -7.34
CA ASN A 116 5.27 9.62 -8.10
C ASN A 116 5.38 8.54 -9.19
N GLY A 117 4.49 7.54 -9.14
CA GLY A 117 4.57 6.35 -9.96
C GLY A 117 5.50 5.29 -9.39
N LEU A 118 5.54 4.14 -10.05
CA LEU A 118 6.51 3.08 -9.82
C LEU A 118 7.50 3.05 -10.97
N VAL A 119 8.74 2.73 -10.67
CA VAL A 119 9.73 2.40 -11.71
C VAL A 119 9.24 1.14 -12.42
N ASP A 120 9.22 1.16 -13.74
CA ASP A 120 8.87 0.01 -14.56
C ASP A 120 10.02 -1.01 -14.50
N ILE A 121 9.88 -1.98 -13.61
CA ILE A 121 10.84 -3.08 -13.47
C ILE A 121 10.33 -4.24 -14.32
N PRO A 122 11.12 -4.74 -15.29
CA PRO A 122 10.75 -5.89 -16.10
C PRO A 122 10.38 -7.09 -15.23
N GLN A 123 9.39 -7.87 -15.68
CA GLN A 123 9.00 -9.08 -14.96
C GLN A 123 10.14 -10.09 -14.98
N ILE A 124 10.68 -10.40 -13.81
CA ILE A 124 11.68 -11.46 -13.63
C ILE A 124 10.98 -12.81 -13.76
N SER A 125 11.48 -13.69 -14.64
CA SER A 125 10.90 -15.02 -14.83
C SER A 125 10.96 -15.83 -13.53
N LYS A 126 9.97 -16.74 -13.39
CA LYS A 126 9.94 -17.66 -12.23
C LYS A 126 11.20 -18.51 -12.14
N THR A 127 11.80 -18.86 -13.27
CA THR A 127 13.02 -19.66 -13.36
C THR A 127 14.20 -18.95 -12.73
N ILE A 128 14.45 -17.69 -13.10
CA ILE A 128 15.54 -16.86 -12.52
C ILE A 128 15.32 -16.67 -11.02
N ARG A 129 14.08 -16.42 -10.61
CA ARG A 129 13.74 -16.25 -9.19
C ARG A 129 14.01 -17.52 -8.37
N LEU A 130 13.64 -18.69 -8.90
CA LEU A 130 13.91 -19.99 -8.26
C LEU A 130 15.42 -20.31 -8.22
N GLU A 131 16.16 -19.97 -9.27
CA GLU A 131 17.60 -20.15 -9.32
C GLU A 131 18.29 -19.33 -8.21
N ALA A 132 17.95 -18.03 -8.08
CA ALA A 132 18.46 -17.18 -7.01
C ALA A 132 18.11 -17.72 -5.63
N GLN A 133 16.86 -18.17 -5.41
CA GLN A 133 16.43 -18.77 -4.15
C GLN A 133 17.21 -20.06 -3.82
N ASN A 134 17.37 -20.96 -4.78
CA ASN A 134 18.13 -22.18 -4.60
C ASN A 134 19.60 -21.92 -4.29
N ARG A 135 20.18 -20.91 -4.90
CA ARG A 135 21.56 -20.50 -4.67
C ARG A 135 21.72 -19.92 -3.26
N ILE A 136 20.82 -19.04 -2.84
CA ILE A 136 20.78 -18.50 -1.47
C ILE A 136 20.65 -19.64 -0.45
N ALA A 137 19.79 -20.61 -0.69
CA ALA A 137 19.61 -21.73 0.22
C ALA A 137 20.85 -22.64 0.35
N LYS A 138 21.64 -22.75 -0.72
CA LYS A 138 22.84 -23.63 -0.74
C LYS A 138 24.10 -22.99 -0.15
N ILE A 139 24.36 -21.72 -0.47
CA ILE A 139 25.64 -21.06 -0.22
C ILE A 139 25.52 -19.65 0.38
N GLY A 140 24.31 -19.24 0.78
CA GLY A 140 24.05 -17.93 1.35
C GLY A 140 23.77 -16.84 0.31
N PHE A 141 23.14 -15.75 0.74
CA PHE A 141 22.82 -14.61 -0.12
C PHE A 141 24.08 -13.79 -0.49
N GLU A 142 25.13 -13.86 0.30
CA GLU A 142 26.41 -13.19 0.07
C GLU A 142 27.01 -13.60 -1.26
N SER A 143 26.70 -14.80 -1.73
CA SER A 143 27.15 -15.29 -3.05
C SER A 143 26.61 -14.49 -4.23
N LEU A 144 25.54 -13.74 -4.04
CA LEU A 144 24.95 -12.87 -5.07
C LEU A 144 25.53 -11.45 -5.05
N VAL A 145 26.12 -11.01 -3.94
CA VAL A 145 26.63 -9.64 -3.79
C VAL A 145 27.70 -9.31 -4.82
N GLY A 146 28.56 -10.30 -5.14
CA GLY A 146 29.62 -10.12 -6.14
C GLY A 146 29.14 -9.97 -7.59
N GLU A 147 27.86 -10.22 -7.87
CA GLU A 147 27.26 -10.10 -9.20
C GLU A 147 26.48 -8.78 -9.37
N ILE A 148 26.29 -8.03 -8.28
CA ILE A 148 25.60 -6.74 -8.29
C ILE A 148 26.61 -5.67 -8.73
N ASP A 149 26.17 -4.76 -9.61
CA ASP A 149 27.01 -3.64 -10.03
C ASP A 149 27.33 -2.69 -8.86
N GLU A 150 28.48 -2.01 -8.95
CA GLU A 150 28.97 -1.13 -7.88
C GLU A 150 28.01 0.03 -7.54
N GLU A 151 27.27 0.52 -8.51
CA GLU A 151 26.33 1.63 -8.29
C GLU A 151 25.13 1.16 -7.47
N THR A 152 24.60 -0.02 -7.76
CA THR A 152 23.52 -0.65 -7.01
C THR A 152 23.97 -1.04 -5.60
N VAL A 153 25.18 -1.61 -5.44
CA VAL A 153 25.76 -1.93 -4.11
C VAL A 153 25.79 -0.71 -3.20
N LYS A 154 26.12 0.48 -3.72
CA LYS A 154 26.15 1.73 -2.94
C LYS A 154 24.76 2.21 -2.50
N LYS A 155 23.70 1.76 -3.18
CA LYS A 155 22.30 2.22 -2.95
C LYS A 155 21.47 1.29 -2.06
N ILE A 156 21.90 0.02 -1.93
CA ILE A 156 21.14 -0.98 -1.18
C ILE A 156 21.86 -1.37 0.11
N ASP A 157 21.07 -1.90 1.06
CA ASP A 157 21.64 -2.57 2.22
C ASP A 157 22.04 -4.01 1.83
N ILE A 158 23.31 -4.23 1.61
CA ILE A 158 23.90 -5.53 1.21
C ILE A 158 23.81 -6.60 2.30
N ASN A 159 23.49 -6.24 3.55
CA ASN A 159 23.24 -7.20 4.63
C ASN A 159 21.78 -7.69 4.65
N ASN A 160 20.94 -7.17 3.79
CA ASN A 160 19.54 -7.57 3.68
C ASN A 160 19.35 -8.55 2.52
N PRO A 161 19.09 -9.87 2.81
CA PRO A 161 18.95 -10.90 1.78
C PRO A 161 17.92 -10.57 0.69
N MET A 162 16.79 -9.96 1.10
CA MET A 162 15.70 -9.61 0.17
C MET A 162 16.10 -8.47 -0.79
N ARG A 163 16.93 -7.53 -0.32
CA ARG A 163 17.44 -6.44 -1.18
C ARG A 163 18.50 -6.95 -2.14
N VAL A 164 19.41 -7.80 -1.67
CA VAL A 164 20.41 -8.46 -2.50
C VAL A 164 19.78 -9.33 -3.58
N GLN A 165 18.77 -10.13 -3.23
CA GLN A 165 18.07 -10.98 -4.21
C GLN A 165 17.32 -10.19 -5.28
N ARG A 166 16.93 -8.94 -5.00
CA ARG A 166 16.18 -8.08 -5.92
C ARG A 166 17.04 -7.17 -6.77
N ALA A 167 18.28 -6.98 -6.38
CA ALA A 167 19.26 -6.19 -7.11
C ALA A 167 19.80 -6.94 -8.31
#